data_b378622ab8ce1e05c0864c9a240ea9f9
#
_entry.id   b378622ab8ce1e05c0864c9a240ea9f9
#
_cell.length_a   1.000
_cell.length_b   1.000
_cell.length_c   1.000
_cell.angle_alpha   90.00
_cell.angle_beta   90.00
_cell.angle_gamma   90.00
#
_symmetry.space_group_name_H-M   'P 1'
#
loop_
_entity.id
_entity.type
_entity.pdbx_description
1 polymer ?
#
loop_
_entity_poly.entity_id
_entity_poly.type
_entity_poly.pdbx_seq_one_letter_code
_entity_poly.pdbx_strand_id
1 'polypeptide(L)'
;MLKTLRSILTVAVTSSFLITSVFAGAVEDWAKGEFKLSTLSEKDRIKELKWFQNAAKPFKGMEINVLSETIPTHTYESKTLTKAFEEITGVKVNHQLLGEGEVVQAVQTQMQTGRNLYDAYINDSDLIGTHSRLQLAVNLTDWMAGEGKDVTLPTLDVDDFIGKSFTTGPDGKLYQLPDQQFANLYWFRKDWFDKPDLKKKFKAKYGYDLGVPVNWSAYEDIAAFFTNDVKLSLIHI
;
A
#
# COMPACT_ATOMS: atom_id res chain seq x y z
N MET A 1 5.15 -43.78 36.29
CA MET A 1 4.07 -43.01 35.61
C MET A 1 3.90 -41.57 36.15
N LEU A 2 3.97 -41.33 37.45
CA LEU A 2 3.78 -39.97 38.00
C LEU A 2 4.90 -38.95 37.70
N LYS A 3 6.13 -39.36 37.50
CA LYS A 3 7.26 -38.43 37.18
C LYS A 3 7.25 -37.88 35.78
N THR A 4 6.73 -38.61 34.80
CA THR A 4 6.61 -38.19 33.40
C THR A 4 5.48 -37.17 33.20
N LEU A 5 4.39 -37.29 33.96
CA LEU A 5 3.29 -36.29 33.88
C LEU A 5 3.69 -34.91 34.46
N ARG A 6 4.52 -34.89 35.52
CA ARG A 6 5.01 -33.63 36.08
C ARG A 6 5.92 -32.84 35.13
N SER A 7 6.76 -33.55 34.36
CA SER A 7 7.68 -32.90 33.41
C SER A 7 6.93 -32.33 32.20
N ILE A 8 5.87 -33.00 31.74
CA ILE A 8 5.06 -32.49 30.61
C ILE A 8 4.24 -31.28 31.02
N LEU A 9 3.71 -31.25 32.27
CA LEU A 9 2.94 -30.12 32.77
C LEU A 9 3.82 -28.87 32.97
N THR A 10 5.07 -29.02 33.41
CA THR A 10 6.01 -27.93 33.61
C THR A 10 6.48 -27.31 32.29
N VAL A 11 6.68 -28.10 31.24
CA VAL A 11 7.04 -27.60 29.89
C VAL A 11 5.88 -26.85 29.21
N ALA A 12 4.64 -27.34 29.38
CA ALA A 12 3.46 -26.66 28.81
C ALA A 12 3.18 -25.29 29.47
N VAL A 13 3.40 -25.17 30.80
CA VAL A 13 3.21 -23.90 31.52
C VAL A 13 4.30 -22.88 31.18
N THR A 14 5.56 -23.30 31.04
CA THR A 14 6.66 -22.41 30.65
C THR A 14 6.56 -21.93 29.21
N SER A 15 6.09 -22.76 28.28
CA SER A 15 5.86 -22.35 26.89
C SER A 15 4.76 -21.30 26.75
N SER A 16 3.69 -21.40 27.53
CA SER A 16 2.59 -20.42 27.52
C SER A 16 3.00 -19.06 28.11
N PHE A 17 3.90 -19.05 29.11
CA PHE A 17 4.41 -17.82 29.71
C PHE A 17 5.42 -17.08 28.83
N LEU A 18 6.22 -17.79 28.05
CA LEU A 18 7.17 -17.19 27.10
C LEU A 18 6.46 -16.55 25.90
N ILE A 19 5.39 -17.16 25.42
CA ILE A 19 4.60 -16.59 24.30
C ILE A 19 3.88 -15.30 24.72
N THR A 20 3.35 -15.22 25.93
CA THR A 20 2.69 -14.02 26.43
C THR A 20 3.66 -12.86 26.69
N SER A 21 4.92 -13.13 27.03
CA SER A 21 5.92 -12.05 27.26
C SER A 21 6.46 -11.44 25.96
N VAL A 22 6.51 -12.18 24.86
CA VAL A 22 6.94 -11.65 23.54
C VAL A 22 5.93 -10.67 22.98
N PHE A 23 4.64 -10.93 23.15
CA PHE A 23 3.58 -10.02 22.68
C PHE A 23 3.37 -8.79 23.60
N ALA A 24 3.78 -8.83 24.86
CA ALA A 24 3.56 -7.74 25.79
C ALA A 24 4.46 -6.53 25.55
N GLY A 25 5.62 -6.71 24.89
CA GLY A 25 6.56 -5.62 24.57
C GLY A 25 6.44 -5.10 23.13
N ALA A 26 5.87 -5.91 22.21
CA ALA A 26 5.86 -5.59 20.80
C ALA A 26 5.20 -4.23 20.47
N VAL A 27 4.10 -3.91 21.13
CA VAL A 27 3.39 -2.63 20.92
C VAL A 27 4.28 -1.44 21.28
N GLU A 28 4.93 -1.47 22.44
CA GLU A 28 5.80 -0.41 22.92
C GLU A 28 7.07 -0.30 22.07
N ASP A 29 7.63 -1.43 21.66
CA ASP A 29 8.84 -1.48 20.83
C ASP A 29 8.58 -0.90 19.43
N TRP A 30 7.49 -1.26 18.78
CA TRP A 30 7.09 -0.70 17.49
C TRP A 30 6.70 0.76 17.59
N ALA A 31 5.95 1.17 18.62
CA ALA A 31 5.55 2.57 18.83
C ALA A 31 6.74 3.51 19.01
N LYS A 32 7.79 3.06 19.72
CA LYS A 32 8.99 3.85 20.03
C LYS A 32 10.07 3.72 18.98
N GLY A 33 10.07 2.61 18.26
CA GLY A 33 11.03 2.29 17.18
C GLY A 33 10.58 2.84 15.84
N GLU A 34 10.07 1.97 15.00
CA GLU A 34 9.72 2.27 13.60
C GLU A 34 8.67 3.38 13.49
N PHE A 35 7.65 3.35 14.32
CA PHE A 35 6.53 4.30 14.21
C PHE A 35 6.77 5.65 14.93
N LYS A 36 7.97 5.90 15.45
CA LYS A 36 8.30 7.16 16.14
C LYS A 36 8.12 8.42 15.29
N LEU A 37 8.20 8.27 13.95
CA LEU A 37 8.03 9.38 13.00
C LEU A 37 6.57 9.68 12.66
N SER A 38 5.62 8.89 13.18
CA SER A 38 4.18 9.20 13.06
C SER A 38 3.85 10.56 13.67
N THR A 39 2.87 11.25 13.10
CA THR A 39 2.33 12.52 13.63
C THR A 39 1.60 12.34 14.96
N LEU A 40 1.20 11.11 15.32
CA LEU A 40 0.58 10.80 16.59
C LEU A 40 1.57 10.93 17.76
N SER A 41 1.08 11.32 18.93
CA SER A 41 1.88 11.25 20.16
C SER A 41 2.25 9.79 20.47
N GLU A 42 3.34 9.55 21.21
CA GLU A 42 3.72 8.20 21.63
C GLU A 42 2.57 7.48 22.34
N LYS A 43 1.86 8.20 23.21
CA LYS A 43 0.70 7.68 23.94
C LYS A 43 -0.41 7.23 23.01
N ASP A 44 -0.70 8.00 21.98
CA ASP A 44 -1.78 7.68 21.01
C ASP A 44 -1.37 6.55 20.09
N ARG A 45 -0.11 6.50 19.64
CA ARG A 45 0.44 5.35 18.91
C ARG A 45 0.29 4.04 19.70
N ILE A 46 0.71 4.04 20.96
CA ILE A 46 0.58 2.87 21.84
C ILE A 46 -0.90 2.48 22.01
N LYS A 47 -1.79 3.47 22.19
CA LYS A 47 -3.23 3.22 22.32
C LYS A 47 -3.80 2.56 21.06
N GLU A 48 -3.42 3.04 19.88
CA GLU A 48 -3.87 2.51 18.60
C GLU A 48 -3.33 1.10 18.36
N LEU A 49 -2.05 0.87 18.56
CA LEU A 49 -1.47 -0.47 18.42
C LEU A 49 -2.07 -1.49 19.41
N LYS A 50 -2.40 -1.05 20.63
CA LYS A 50 -3.15 -1.88 21.61
C LYS A 50 -4.57 -2.17 21.14
N TRP A 51 -5.19 -1.25 20.41
CA TRP A 51 -6.49 -1.52 19.81
C TRP A 51 -6.39 -2.65 18.78
N PHE A 52 -5.42 -2.58 17.84
CA PHE A 52 -5.18 -3.67 16.87
C PHE A 52 -4.92 -5.01 17.57
N GLN A 53 -4.06 -5.01 18.59
CA GLN A 53 -3.78 -6.21 19.37
C GLN A 53 -5.06 -6.81 20.01
N ASN A 54 -5.96 -5.98 20.47
CA ASN A 54 -7.22 -6.42 21.11
C ASN A 54 -8.24 -6.87 20.07
N ALA A 55 -8.44 -6.13 18.99
CA ALA A 55 -9.36 -6.46 17.91
C ALA A 55 -8.98 -7.78 17.22
N ALA A 56 -7.68 -8.06 17.12
CA ALA A 56 -7.17 -9.28 16.49
C ALA A 56 -7.25 -10.54 17.38
N LYS A 57 -7.60 -10.45 18.66
CA LYS A 57 -7.63 -11.63 19.56
C LYS A 57 -8.41 -12.84 19.03
N PRO A 58 -9.59 -12.66 18.42
CA PRO A 58 -10.34 -13.80 17.86
C PRO A 58 -9.65 -14.47 16.67
N PHE A 59 -8.74 -13.75 16.01
CA PHE A 59 -8.07 -14.14 14.76
C PHE A 59 -6.65 -14.62 14.97
N LYS A 60 -6.18 -14.67 16.21
CA LYS A 60 -4.81 -15.08 16.53
C LYS A 60 -4.50 -16.47 15.99
N GLY A 61 -3.39 -16.58 15.25
CA GLY A 61 -2.97 -17.81 14.59
C GLY A 61 -3.58 -18.02 13.20
N MET A 62 -4.45 -17.14 12.74
CA MET A 62 -4.86 -17.10 11.32
C MET A 62 -3.67 -16.75 10.44
N GLU A 63 -3.77 -17.18 9.19
CA GLU A 63 -2.83 -16.84 8.13
C GLU A 63 -3.63 -16.21 6.99
N ILE A 64 -3.18 -15.06 6.50
CA ILE A 64 -3.76 -14.35 5.36
C ILE A 64 -2.71 -14.15 4.27
N ASN A 65 -3.17 -14.16 3.02
CA ASN A 65 -2.35 -13.97 1.83
C ASN A 65 -2.63 -12.59 1.24
N VAL A 66 -1.59 -11.79 1.09
CA VAL A 66 -1.65 -10.45 0.54
C VAL A 66 -0.83 -10.38 -0.74
N LEU A 67 -1.31 -9.67 -1.74
CA LEU A 67 -0.64 -9.49 -3.02
C LEU A 67 -0.46 -8.01 -3.33
N SER A 68 0.73 -7.60 -3.75
CA SER A 68 1.01 -6.27 -4.29
C SER A 68 2.12 -6.28 -5.33
N GLU A 69 2.34 -5.14 -5.98
CA GLU A 69 3.43 -5.00 -6.93
C GLU A 69 4.79 -4.79 -6.24
N THR A 70 5.86 -5.07 -6.99
CA THR A 70 7.24 -4.93 -6.50
C THR A 70 7.74 -3.50 -6.67
N ILE A 71 7.38 -2.63 -5.73
CA ILE A 71 7.90 -1.27 -5.63
C ILE A 71 8.47 -1.00 -4.22
N PRO A 72 9.24 0.07 -4.01
CA PRO A 72 9.88 0.35 -2.71
C PRO A 72 8.91 0.43 -1.54
N THR A 73 7.73 1.05 -1.71
CA THR A 73 6.69 1.15 -0.69
C THR A 73 6.15 -0.21 -0.30
N HIS A 74 5.70 -1.02 -1.26
CA HIS A 74 5.19 -2.37 -0.97
C HIS A 74 6.27 -3.32 -0.46
N THR A 75 7.54 -3.10 -0.83
CA THR A 75 8.66 -3.84 -0.24
C THR A 75 8.83 -3.50 1.25
N TYR A 76 8.64 -2.25 1.64
CA TYR A 76 8.64 -1.82 3.04
C TYR A 76 7.45 -2.42 3.80
N GLU A 77 6.27 -2.40 3.23
CA GLU A 77 5.07 -3.00 3.80
C GLU A 77 5.25 -4.50 4.02
N SER A 78 5.70 -5.21 3.00
CA SER A 78 5.93 -6.66 3.05
C SER A 78 6.97 -7.07 4.08
N LYS A 79 8.05 -6.29 4.26
CA LYS A 79 9.17 -6.66 5.14
C LYS A 79 9.04 -6.08 6.54
N THR A 80 8.48 -4.88 6.68
CA THR A 80 8.48 -4.13 7.93
C THR A 80 7.09 -4.07 8.54
N LEU A 81 6.08 -3.59 7.79
CA LEU A 81 4.73 -3.45 8.34
C LEU A 81 4.05 -4.80 8.56
N THR A 82 4.25 -5.76 7.67
CA THR A 82 3.81 -7.15 7.87
C THR A 82 4.35 -7.73 9.16
N LYS A 83 5.66 -7.57 9.41
CA LYS A 83 6.28 -8.03 10.64
C LYS A 83 5.68 -7.35 11.88
N ALA A 84 5.46 -6.03 11.82
CA ALA A 84 4.82 -5.30 12.91
C ALA A 84 3.40 -5.84 13.19
N PHE A 85 2.63 -6.04 12.14
CA PHE A 85 1.28 -6.58 12.23
C PHE A 85 1.26 -7.98 12.87
N GLU A 86 2.13 -8.88 12.41
CA GLU A 86 2.27 -10.23 12.97
C GLU A 86 2.65 -10.22 14.45
N GLU A 87 3.65 -9.42 14.83
CA GLU A 87 4.13 -9.33 16.21
C GLU A 87 3.10 -8.69 17.17
N ILE A 88 2.29 -7.77 16.68
CA ILE A 88 1.25 -7.09 17.46
C ILE A 88 -0.01 -7.95 17.57
N THR A 89 -0.46 -8.54 16.48
CA THR A 89 -1.77 -9.20 16.37
C THR A 89 -1.73 -10.70 16.58
N GLY A 90 -0.62 -11.33 16.21
CA GLY A 90 -0.49 -12.79 16.14
C GLY A 90 -1.19 -13.41 14.93
N VAL A 91 -1.59 -12.59 13.93
CA VAL A 91 -2.07 -13.02 12.62
C VAL A 91 -0.91 -13.06 11.66
N LYS A 92 -0.65 -14.18 11.00
CA LYS A 92 0.41 -14.32 10.02
C LYS A 92 0.01 -13.74 8.68
N VAL A 93 0.92 -13.05 8.01
CA VAL A 93 0.69 -12.43 6.70
C VAL A 93 1.73 -12.92 5.68
N ASN A 94 1.28 -13.60 4.65
CA ASN A 94 2.09 -13.96 3.51
C ASN A 94 1.94 -12.87 2.44
N HIS A 95 2.81 -11.89 2.46
CA HIS A 95 2.76 -10.77 1.52
C HIS A 95 3.63 -11.07 0.30
N GLN A 96 3.00 -11.45 -0.80
CA GLN A 96 3.65 -11.74 -2.09
C GLN A 96 3.81 -10.46 -2.91
N LEU A 97 4.99 -10.31 -3.52
CA LEU A 97 5.31 -9.20 -4.43
C LEU A 97 5.50 -9.74 -5.85
N LEU A 98 4.78 -9.17 -6.82
CA LEU A 98 4.84 -9.52 -8.24
C LEU A 98 5.10 -8.27 -9.10
N GLY A 99 5.22 -8.43 -10.42
CA GLY A 99 5.15 -7.31 -11.35
C GLY A 99 3.73 -6.74 -11.42
N GLU A 100 3.58 -5.43 -11.68
CA GLU A 100 2.28 -4.73 -11.74
C GLU A 100 1.25 -5.49 -12.61
N GLY A 101 1.59 -5.81 -13.85
CA GLY A 101 0.71 -6.57 -14.74
C GLY A 101 0.36 -7.97 -14.24
N GLU A 102 1.27 -8.61 -13.49
CA GLU A 102 1.03 -9.93 -12.89
C GLU A 102 0.04 -9.84 -11.72
N VAL A 103 0.10 -8.77 -10.91
CA VAL A 103 -0.88 -8.49 -9.84
C VAL A 103 -2.27 -8.35 -10.44
N VAL A 104 -2.43 -7.48 -11.45
CA VAL A 104 -3.71 -7.28 -12.15
C VAL A 104 -4.25 -8.61 -12.70
N GLN A 105 -3.42 -9.39 -13.38
CA GLN A 105 -3.83 -10.67 -13.93
C GLN A 105 -4.22 -11.69 -12.86
N ALA A 106 -3.46 -11.76 -11.75
CA ALA A 106 -3.75 -12.68 -10.66
C ALA A 106 -5.09 -12.36 -9.99
N VAL A 107 -5.33 -11.07 -9.69
CA VAL A 107 -6.60 -10.60 -9.09
C VAL A 107 -7.78 -10.85 -10.02
N GLN A 108 -7.66 -10.51 -11.31
CA GLN A 108 -8.71 -10.78 -12.29
C GLN A 108 -9.01 -12.28 -12.43
N THR A 109 -7.97 -13.12 -12.44
CA THR A 109 -8.12 -14.58 -12.51
C THR A 109 -8.84 -15.13 -11.28
N GLN A 110 -8.48 -14.65 -10.07
CA GLN A 110 -9.18 -14.99 -8.85
C GLN A 110 -10.67 -14.64 -8.94
N MET A 111 -10.97 -13.43 -9.36
CA MET A 111 -12.35 -12.95 -9.51
C MET A 111 -13.16 -13.76 -10.52
N GLN A 112 -12.56 -14.10 -11.67
CA GLN A 112 -13.24 -14.87 -12.72
C GLN A 112 -13.47 -16.33 -12.33
N THR A 113 -12.55 -16.93 -11.58
CA THR A 113 -12.62 -18.36 -11.24
C THR A 113 -13.31 -18.63 -9.91
N GLY A 114 -13.55 -17.60 -9.10
CA GLY A 114 -14.09 -17.73 -7.75
C GLY A 114 -13.13 -18.42 -6.76
N ARG A 115 -11.86 -18.60 -7.13
CA ARG A 115 -10.84 -19.13 -6.21
C ARG A 115 -10.29 -18.02 -5.35
N ASN A 116 -10.40 -18.14 -4.05
CA ASN A 116 -9.83 -17.20 -3.10
C ASN A 116 -8.39 -17.60 -2.77
N LEU A 117 -7.42 -17.04 -3.51
CA LEU A 117 -5.98 -17.26 -3.29
C LEU A 117 -5.38 -16.16 -2.43
N TYR A 118 -5.90 -14.95 -2.56
CA TYR A 118 -5.47 -13.76 -1.84
C TYR A 118 -6.66 -13.18 -1.08
N ASP A 119 -6.44 -12.92 0.20
CA ASP A 119 -7.44 -12.34 1.09
C ASP A 119 -7.49 -10.80 0.98
N ALA A 120 -6.33 -10.20 0.64
CA ALA A 120 -6.21 -8.79 0.35
C ALA A 120 -5.19 -8.55 -0.77
N TYR A 121 -5.32 -7.41 -1.44
CA TYR A 121 -4.36 -7.00 -2.48
C TYR A 121 -4.31 -5.48 -2.58
N ILE A 122 -3.15 -4.96 -2.98
CA ILE A 122 -2.96 -3.55 -3.32
C ILE A 122 -2.93 -3.45 -4.84
N ASN A 123 -3.76 -2.58 -5.39
CA ASN A 123 -3.97 -2.48 -6.82
C ASN A 123 -4.33 -1.05 -7.24
N ASP A 124 -4.15 -0.75 -8.51
CA ASP A 124 -4.48 0.55 -9.05
C ASP A 124 -5.98 0.86 -9.01
N SER A 125 -6.30 2.12 -8.77
CA SER A 125 -7.68 2.61 -8.68
C SER A 125 -8.46 2.53 -10.00
N ASP A 126 -7.81 2.33 -11.14
CA ASP A 126 -8.43 2.18 -12.46
C ASP A 126 -9.35 0.94 -12.55
N LEU A 127 -9.13 -0.06 -11.71
CA LEU A 127 -9.96 -1.26 -11.63
C LEU A 127 -11.18 -1.14 -10.70
N ILE A 128 -11.35 -0.03 -9.98
CA ILE A 128 -12.44 0.14 -9.00
C ILE A 128 -13.83 -0.02 -9.64
N GLY A 129 -14.03 0.49 -10.84
CA GLY A 129 -15.29 0.35 -11.57
C GLY A 129 -15.62 -1.10 -11.95
N THR A 130 -14.60 -1.91 -12.22
CA THR A 130 -14.76 -3.35 -12.48
C THR A 130 -15.08 -4.10 -11.18
N HIS A 131 -14.34 -3.82 -10.12
CA HIS A 131 -14.52 -4.47 -8.81
C HIS A 131 -15.92 -4.20 -8.23
N SER A 132 -16.36 -2.96 -8.23
CA SER A 132 -17.69 -2.59 -7.74
C SER A 132 -18.83 -3.16 -8.59
N ARG A 133 -18.71 -3.13 -9.91
CA ARG A 133 -19.72 -3.65 -10.83
C ARG A 133 -19.89 -5.18 -10.73
N LEU A 134 -18.80 -5.91 -10.56
CA LEU A 134 -18.82 -7.36 -10.41
C LEU A 134 -19.10 -7.81 -8.97
N GLN A 135 -19.11 -6.88 -8.00
CA GLN A 135 -19.28 -7.15 -6.58
C GLN A 135 -18.31 -8.23 -6.05
N LEU A 136 -17.06 -8.17 -6.51
CA LEU A 136 -16.00 -9.11 -6.19
C LEU A 136 -15.00 -8.59 -5.16
N ALA A 137 -15.18 -7.34 -4.73
CA ALA A 137 -14.50 -6.74 -3.60
C ALA A 137 -15.51 -6.41 -2.49
N VAL A 138 -15.07 -6.44 -1.26
CA VAL A 138 -15.92 -6.11 -0.10
C VAL A 138 -16.33 -4.64 -0.18
N ASN A 139 -17.61 -4.38 -0.04
CA ASN A 139 -18.12 -3.02 0.18
C ASN A 139 -17.74 -2.57 1.59
N LEU A 140 -16.64 -1.86 1.71
CA LEU A 140 -16.08 -1.44 3.00
C LEU A 140 -17.01 -0.47 3.75
N THR A 141 -17.77 0.37 3.04
CA THR A 141 -18.72 1.28 3.68
C THR A 141 -19.74 0.51 4.53
N ASP A 142 -20.40 -0.47 3.93
CA ASP A 142 -21.45 -1.21 4.60
C ASP A 142 -20.87 -2.24 5.60
N TRP A 143 -19.72 -2.84 5.26
CA TRP A 143 -19.04 -3.78 6.14
C TRP A 143 -18.55 -3.12 7.44
N MET A 144 -17.87 -1.97 7.35
CA MET A 144 -17.40 -1.23 8.54
C MET A 144 -18.54 -0.71 9.41
N ALA A 145 -19.70 -0.40 8.81
CA ALA A 145 -20.89 0.01 9.55
C ALA A 145 -21.64 -1.19 10.17
N GLY A 146 -21.46 -2.39 9.64
CA GLY A 146 -22.17 -3.63 10.01
C GLY A 146 -21.27 -4.66 10.67
N GLU A 147 -20.99 -5.75 9.94
CA GLU A 147 -20.27 -6.92 10.45
C GLU A 147 -18.83 -6.63 10.90
N GLY A 148 -18.16 -5.69 10.24
CA GLY A 148 -16.79 -5.28 10.57
C GLY A 148 -16.67 -4.20 11.63
N LYS A 149 -17.79 -3.74 12.21
CA LYS A 149 -17.79 -2.59 13.13
C LYS A 149 -16.84 -2.77 14.32
N ASP A 150 -16.81 -3.93 14.91
CA ASP A 150 -16.02 -4.21 16.11
C ASP A 150 -14.50 -4.34 15.81
N VAL A 151 -14.14 -4.50 14.54
CA VAL A 151 -12.75 -4.58 14.05
C VAL A 151 -12.39 -3.40 13.14
N THR A 152 -13.23 -2.39 13.06
CA THR A 152 -12.93 -1.10 12.43
C THR A 152 -12.35 -0.15 13.47
N LEU A 153 -11.16 0.38 13.20
CA LEU A 153 -10.49 1.31 14.12
C LEU A 153 -11.38 2.54 14.38
N PRO A 154 -11.75 2.85 15.65
CA PRO A 154 -12.68 3.94 15.95
C PRO A 154 -12.18 5.33 15.56
N THR A 155 -10.87 5.49 15.38
CA THR A 155 -10.22 6.73 14.96
C THR A 155 -9.90 6.76 13.46
N LEU A 156 -10.35 5.75 12.70
CA LEU A 156 -10.20 5.74 11.24
C LEU A 156 -11.10 6.83 10.64
N ASP A 157 -10.47 7.88 10.13
CA ASP A 157 -11.15 8.95 9.40
C ASP A 157 -10.93 8.73 7.90
N VAL A 158 -11.90 8.09 7.26
CA VAL A 158 -11.83 7.82 5.81
C VAL A 158 -11.97 9.08 4.97
N ASP A 159 -12.43 10.19 5.55
CA ASP A 159 -12.58 11.45 4.84
C ASP A 159 -11.26 12.25 4.82
N ASP A 160 -10.33 11.94 5.72
CA ASP A 160 -8.99 12.54 5.74
C ASP A 160 -8.04 11.96 4.68
N PHE A 161 -8.38 10.83 4.08
CA PHE A 161 -7.54 10.23 3.03
C PHE A 161 -7.54 11.07 1.75
N ILE A 162 -6.36 11.48 1.32
CA ILE A 162 -6.17 12.06 -0.01
C ILE A 162 -6.45 10.97 -1.06
N GLY A 163 -7.27 11.30 -2.06
CA GLY A 163 -7.60 10.35 -3.12
C GLY A 163 -8.76 9.39 -2.82
N LYS A 164 -9.52 9.58 -1.75
CA LYS A 164 -10.71 8.79 -1.42
C LYS A 164 -11.66 8.60 -2.62
N SER A 165 -11.79 9.60 -3.48
CA SER A 165 -12.63 9.53 -4.69
C SER A 165 -12.19 8.42 -5.66
N PHE A 166 -10.90 8.07 -5.69
CA PHE A 166 -10.37 7.00 -6.53
C PHE A 166 -10.68 5.60 -6.00
N THR A 167 -11.05 5.48 -4.74
CA THR A 167 -11.39 4.22 -4.07
C THR A 167 -12.88 4.05 -3.83
N THR A 168 -13.67 5.02 -4.30
CA THR A 168 -15.14 5.03 -4.21
C THR A 168 -15.74 4.59 -5.54
N GLY A 169 -16.63 3.61 -5.49
CA GLY A 169 -17.34 3.11 -6.66
C GLY A 169 -18.39 4.10 -7.17
N PRO A 170 -18.95 3.85 -8.37
CA PRO A 170 -20.01 4.70 -8.95
C PRO A 170 -21.30 4.78 -8.11
N ASP A 171 -21.48 3.83 -7.21
CA ASP A 171 -22.60 3.77 -6.24
C ASP A 171 -22.35 4.61 -4.98
N GLY A 172 -21.22 5.30 -4.90
CA GLY A 172 -20.82 6.10 -3.76
C GLY A 172 -20.27 5.29 -2.57
N LYS A 173 -20.04 3.98 -2.75
CA LYS A 173 -19.51 3.11 -1.71
C LYS A 173 -18.00 2.94 -1.83
N LEU A 174 -17.33 2.80 -0.69
CA LEU A 174 -15.91 2.55 -0.60
C LEU A 174 -15.62 1.05 -0.80
N TYR A 175 -14.74 0.71 -1.73
CA TYR A 175 -14.30 -0.66 -2.02
C TYR A 175 -12.82 -0.91 -1.75
N GLN A 176 -12.05 0.16 -1.56
CA GLN A 176 -10.64 0.14 -1.21
C GLN A 176 -10.37 1.22 -0.16
N LEU A 177 -9.29 1.08 0.58
CA LEU A 177 -8.68 2.19 1.30
C LEU A 177 -7.52 2.73 0.47
N PRO A 178 -7.31 4.05 0.39
CA PRO A 178 -6.12 4.60 -0.25
C PRO A 178 -4.87 4.11 0.50
N ASP A 179 -3.95 3.50 -0.22
CA ASP A 179 -2.68 3.02 0.30
C ASP A 179 -1.59 4.10 0.17
N GLN A 180 -1.40 4.57 -1.04
CA GLN A 180 -0.44 5.62 -1.36
C GLN A 180 -1.01 6.58 -2.39
N GLN A 181 -0.45 7.79 -2.42
CA GLN A 181 -0.80 8.78 -3.42
C GLN A 181 0.36 8.99 -4.38
N PHE A 182 0.03 8.98 -5.68
CA PHE A 182 0.97 9.31 -6.74
C PHE A 182 0.84 10.76 -7.16
N ALA A 183 1.98 11.38 -7.46
CA ALA A 183 2.04 12.65 -8.16
C ALA A 183 2.71 12.45 -9.51
N ASN A 184 2.01 12.78 -10.59
CA ASN A 184 2.63 12.81 -11.91
C ASN A 184 3.53 14.03 -12.01
N LEU A 185 4.82 13.80 -12.24
CA LEU A 185 5.82 14.84 -12.36
C LEU A 185 6.47 14.78 -13.75
N TYR A 186 6.72 15.94 -14.33
CA TYR A 186 7.50 16.03 -15.55
C TYR A 186 8.99 16.06 -15.22
N TRP A 187 9.67 14.96 -15.55
CA TRP A 187 11.12 14.84 -15.38
C TRP A 187 11.84 15.23 -16.68
N PHE A 188 12.84 16.10 -16.58
CA PHE A 188 13.62 16.53 -17.74
C PHE A 188 15.08 16.83 -17.38
N ARG A 189 15.94 16.73 -18.34
CA ARG A 189 17.35 17.08 -18.23
C ARG A 189 17.51 18.59 -18.26
N LYS A 190 17.56 19.21 -17.08
CA LYS A 190 17.71 20.66 -16.92
C LYS A 190 18.94 21.19 -17.65
N ASP A 191 20.08 20.46 -17.58
CA ASP A 191 21.33 20.81 -18.27
C ASP A 191 21.20 20.86 -19.80
N TRP A 192 20.26 20.12 -20.41
CA TRP A 192 19.96 20.20 -21.85
C TRP A 192 19.01 21.34 -22.15
N PHE A 193 17.99 21.50 -21.33
CA PHE A 193 17.03 22.60 -21.51
C PHE A 193 17.68 23.98 -21.34
N ASP A 194 18.73 24.05 -20.53
CA ASP A 194 19.45 25.33 -20.29
C ASP A 194 20.50 25.66 -21.36
N LYS A 195 20.79 24.78 -22.32
CA LYS A 195 21.76 25.07 -23.39
C LYS A 195 21.30 26.19 -24.31
N PRO A 196 22.04 27.30 -24.43
CA PRO A 196 21.62 28.47 -25.23
C PRO A 196 21.36 28.16 -26.70
N ASP A 197 22.16 27.26 -27.29
CA ASP A 197 22.03 26.87 -28.67
C ASP A 197 20.75 26.04 -28.90
N LEU A 198 20.37 25.17 -27.98
CA LEU A 198 19.11 24.39 -28.06
C LEU A 198 17.92 25.29 -27.85
N LYS A 199 17.93 26.20 -26.88
CA LYS A 199 16.87 27.21 -26.70
C LYS A 199 16.65 28.03 -27.97
N LYS A 200 17.74 28.50 -28.60
CA LYS A 200 17.67 29.26 -29.87
C LYS A 200 17.07 28.41 -31.00
N LYS A 201 17.51 27.18 -31.17
CA LYS A 201 17.04 26.28 -32.23
C LYS A 201 15.55 25.93 -32.02
N PHE A 202 15.17 25.63 -30.78
CA PHE A 202 13.78 25.31 -30.43
C PHE A 202 12.87 26.50 -30.72
N LYS A 203 13.23 27.70 -30.23
CA LYS A 203 12.45 28.91 -30.47
C LYS A 203 12.32 29.26 -31.95
N ALA A 204 13.38 29.07 -32.72
CA ALA A 204 13.34 29.32 -34.17
C ALA A 204 12.39 28.34 -34.90
N LYS A 205 12.24 27.10 -34.41
CA LYS A 205 11.39 26.07 -35.02
C LYS A 205 9.94 26.18 -34.59
N TYR A 206 9.68 26.37 -33.30
CA TYR A 206 8.35 26.27 -32.72
C TYR A 206 7.74 27.63 -32.30
N GLY A 207 8.53 28.71 -32.32
CA GLY A 207 8.04 30.07 -32.04
C GLY A 207 7.91 30.46 -30.57
N TYR A 208 8.21 29.53 -29.63
CA TYR A 208 8.20 29.81 -28.20
C TYR A 208 9.42 29.22 -27.50
N ASP A 209 9.62 29.58 -26.22
CA ASP A 209 10.83 29.22 -25.49
C ASP A 209 10.80 27.75 -25.04
N LEU A 210 11.95 27.07 -25.15
CA LEU A 210 12.14 25.72 -24.58
C LEU A 210 12.08 25.80 -23.05
N GLY A 211 11.13 25.08 -22.47
CA GLY A 211 10.89 25.03 -21.03
C GLY A 211 9.96 23.87 -20.65
N VAL A 212 9.45 23.88 -19.41
CA VAL A 212 8.46 22.90 -18.99
C VAL A 212 7.19 23.03 -19.86
N PRO A 213 6.68 21.94 -20.45
CA PRO A 213 5.52 22.00 -21.33
C PRO A 213 4.26 22.47 -20.58
N VAL A 214 3.53 23.40 -21.17
CA VAL A 214 2.30 23.96 -20.60
C VAL A 214 1.03 23.18 -21.03
N ASN A 215 1.17 22.30 -22.03
CA ASN A 215 0.11 21.42 -22.53
C ASN A 215 0.72 20.27 -23.34
N TRP A 216 -0.11 19.34 -23.81
CA TRP A 216 0.33 18.17 -24.57
C TRP A 216 0.98 18.52 -25.91
N SER A 217 0.52 19.55 -26.60
CA SER A 217 1.18 19.98 -27.87
C SER A 217 2.59 20.46 -27.61
N ALA A 218 2.82 21.24 -26.55
CA ALA A 218 4.17 21.64 -26.15
C ALA A 218 5.05 20.45 -25.75
N TYR A 219 4.45 19.43 -25.12
CA TYR A 219 5.14 18.19 -24.80
C TYR A 219 5.58 17.44 -26.06
N GLU A 220 4.68 17.30 -27.06
CA GLU A 220 4.99 16.69 -28.36
C GLU A 220 6.08 17.44 -29.11
N ASP A 221 6.02 18.78 -29.16
CA ASP A 221 7.03 19.62 -29.80
C ASP A 221 8.43 19.42 -29.18
N ILE A 222 8.48 19.36 -27.86
CA ILE A 222 9.73 19.11 -27.11
C ILE A 222 10.25 17.71 -27.42
N ALA A 223 9.39 16.72 -27.38
CA ALA A 223 9.75 15.33 -27.68
C ALA A 223 10.28 15.19 -29.12
N ALA A 224 9.57 15.77 -30.11
CA ALA A 224 9.97 15.77 -31.51
C ALA A 224 11.30 16.52 -31.73
N PHE A 225 11.51 17.65 -31.06
CA PHE A 225 12.75 18.41 -31.13
C PHE A 225 13.94 17.59 -30.64
N PHE A 226 13.85 17.00 -29.46
CA PHE A 226 14.96 16.23 -28.92
C PHE A 226 15.22 14.94 -29.71
N THR A 227 14.18 14.30 -30.23
CA THR A 227 14.32 13.09 -31.05
C THR A 227 14.90 13.38 -32.42
N ASN A 228 14.37 14.36 -33.14
CA ASN A 228 14.68 14.57 -34.55
C ASN A 228 15.85 15.55 -34.77
N ASP A 229 15.90 16.64 -34.01
CA ASP A 229 16.86 17.72 -34.23
C ASP A 229 18.11 17.59 -33.35
N VAL A 230 17.97 17.02 -32.15
CA VAL A 230 19.10 16.76 -31.24
C VAL A 230 19.55 15.30 -31.29
N LYS A 231 18.74 14.42 -31.89
CA LYS A 231 19.00 12.98 -32.06
C LYS A 231 19.18 12.24 -30.74
N LEU A 232 18.41 12.63 -29.73
CA LEU A 232 18.30 11.89 -28.49
C LEU A 232 17.07 10.99 -28.52
N SER A 233 17.23 9.78 -28.02
CA SER A 233 16.08 8.91 -27.76
C SER A 233 15.24 9.44 -26.58
N LEU A 234 13.91 9.35 -26.67
CA LEU A 234 12.99 9.70 -25.57
C LEU A 234 13.30 8.97 -24.29
N ILE A 235 13.91 7.80 -24.35
CA ILE A 235 14.33 7.00 -23.20
C ILE A 235 15.46 7.66 -22.40
N HIS A 236 16.11 8.67 -22.96
CA HIS A 236 17.21 9.41 -22.33
C HIS A 236 16.80 10.84 -21.89
N ILE A 237 15.54 11.18 -22.07
CA ILE A 237 14.96 12.42 -21.62
C ILE A 237 14.32 12.22 -20.27
#